data_a57d908b8cc0989e5e82d9a1b883f6e2
#
_entry.id   a57d908b8cc0989e5e82d9a1b883f6e2
#
_cell.length_a   1.000
_cell.length_b   1.000
_cell.length_c   1.000
_cell.angle_alpha   90.00
_cell.angle_beta   90.00
_cell.angle_gamma   90.00
#
_symmetry.space_group_name_H-M   'P 1'
#
loop_
_entity.id
_entity.type
_entity.pdbx_description
1 polymer ?
#
loop_
_entity_poly.entity_id
_entity_poly.type
_entity_poly.pdbx_seq_one_letter_code
_entity_poly.pdbx_strand_id
1 'polypeptide(L)'
;MASVTITITEDDIDPSFEVAQLKDQAVGAISLFFGTVRDTNGNLAALHLEHYEGMTQKQISAIADKASRKWSLNGIRIIHRVGRLLPQDMIVMVAASSAHRADSLEAVHYIMDYLKTDAPFWKAEETSQGLSWVDARITDETAKQKWQKS
;
A
#
# COMPACT_ATOMS: atom_id res chain seq x y z
N MET A 1 -15.22 3.75 -14.80
CA MET A 1 -13.99 3.06 -14.36
C MET A 1 -13.12 4.01 -13.56
N ALA A 2 -12.52 3.52 -12.50
CA ALA A 2 -11.61 4.34 -11.71
C ALA A 2 -10.35 4.65 -12.49
N SER A 3 -9.81 5.85 -12.26
CA SER A 3 -8.47 6.21 -12.72
C SER A 3 -7.46 5.61 -11.73
N VAL A 4 -6.56 4.77 -12.21
CA VAL A 4 -5.61 4.05 -11.35
C VAL A 4 -4.19 4.49 -11.64
N THR A 5 -3.46 4.89 -10.59
CA THR A 5 -2.05 5.25 -10.67
C THR A 5 -1.27 4.43 -9.65
N ILE A 6 -0.22 3.75 -10.12
CA ILE A 6 0.63 2.92 -9.28
C ILE A 6 2.07 3.36 -9.46
N THR A 7 2.75 3.64 -8.36
CA THR A 7 4.13 4.10 -8.36
C THR A 7 4.95 3.26 -7.37
N ILE A 8 6.07 2.72 -7.83
CA ILE A 8 7.07 2.09 -6.98
C ILE A 8 8.31 2.96 -7.07
N THR A 9 8.81 3.45 -5.94
CA THR A 9 9.83 4.48 -5.92
C THR A 9 10.72 4.39 -4.67
N GLU A 10 11.93 4.91 -4.77
CA GLU A 10 12.78 5.10 -3.60
C GLU A 10 12.56 6.45 -2.94
N ASP A 11 11.84 7.35 -3.60
CA ASP A 11 11.60 8.73 -3.13
C ASP A 11 10.55 8.79 -2.02
N ASP A 12 10.62 9.84 -1.23
CA ASP A 12 9.62 10.13 -0.20
C ASP A 12 8.24 10.33 -0.82
N ILE A 13 7.21 9.97 -0.07
CA ILE A 13 5.82 10.16 -0.48
C ILE A 13 5.37 11.55 -0.01
N ASP A 14 4.77 12.33 -0.92
CA ASP A 14 4.16 13.62 -0.60
C ASP A 14 2.64 13.45 -0.54
N PRO A 15 2.06 13.32 0.66
CA PRO A 15 0.62 13.08 0.79
C PRO A 15 -0.24 14.20 0.20
N SER A 16 0.17 15.45 0.40
CA SER A 16 -0.60 16.60 -0.09
C SER A 16 -0.71 16.61 -1.60
N PHE A 17 0.40 16.31 -2.27
CA PHE A 17 0.41 16.22 -3.73
C PHE A 17 -0.52 15.10 -4.21
N GLU A 18 -0.42 13.93 -3.58
CA GLU A 18 -1.20 12.76 -3.99
C GLU A 18 -2.70 12.94 -3.77
N VAL A 19 -3.09 13.55 -2.65
CA VAL A 19 -4.50 13.84 -2.36
C VAL A 19 -5.07 14.83 -3.38
N ALA A 20 -4.27 15.83 -3.76
CA ALA A 20 -4.71 16.83 -4.74
C ALA A 20 -5.08 16.19 -6.08
N GLN A 21 -4.41 15.10 -6.46
CA GLN A 21 -4.69 14.40 -7.71
C GLN A 21 -6.03 13.67 -7.69
N LEU A 22 -6.59 13.42 -6.51
CA LEU A 22 -7.86 12.69 -6.34
C LEU A 22 -9.07 13.63 -6.24
N LYS A 23 -8.85 14.92 -6.05
CA LYS A 23 -9.94 15.87 -5.91
C LYS A 23 -10.64 16.11 -7.24
N ASP A 24 -11.96 16.07 -7.23
CA ASP A 24 -12.80 16.29 -8.40
C ASP A 24 -14.20 16.64 -7.92
N GLN A 25 -15.00 17.26 -8.81
CA GLN A 25 -16.37 17.67 -8.48
C GLN A 25 -17.27 16.50 -8.08
N ALA A 26 -17.03 15.34 -8.66
CA ALA A 26 -17.82 14.13 -8.39
C ALA A 26 -17.37 13.38 -7.13
N VAL A 27 -16.26 13.78 -6.53
CA VAL A 27 -15.69 13.09 -5.37
C VAL A 27 -16.19 13.73 -4.07
N GLY A 28 -16.87 12.92 -3.26
CA GLY A 28 -17.33 13.34 -1.93
C GLY A 28 -16.51 12.74 -0.79
N ALA A 29 -15.67 11.73 -1.08
CA ALA A 29 -14.86 11.05 -0.07
C ALA A 29 -13.51 10.66 -0.62
N ILE A 30 -12.47 10.91 0.15
CA ILE A 30 -11.11 10.46 -0.13
C ILE A 30 -10.61 9.74 1.12
N SER A 31 -10.26 8.47 0.97
CA SER A 31 -9.76 7.66 2.06
C SER A 31 -8.31 7.31 1.79
N LEU A 32 -7.48 7.39 2.83
CA LEU A 32 -6.05 7.13 2.72
C LEU A 32 -5.58 6.21 3.83
N PHE A 33 -4.59 5.42 3.49
CA PHE A 33 -3.80 4.67 4.46
C PHE A 33 -2.33 4.96 4.21
N PHE A 34 -1.59 5.19 5.29
CA PHE A 34 -0.14 5.29 5.26
C PHE A 34 0.45 4.20 6.15
N GLY A 35 1.41 3.45 5.61
CA GLY A 35 2.24 2.57 6.41
C GLY A 35 3.57 3.24 6.66
N THR A 36 4.07 3.15 7.89
CA THR A 36 5.36 3.72 8.27
C THR A 36 6.26 2.64 8.85
N VAL A 37 7.57 2.90 8.82
CA VAL A 37 8.55 1.99 9.41
C VAL A 37 8.46 2.09 10.93
N ARG A 38 8.17 0.96 11.57
CA ARG A 38 8.04 0.87 13.02
C ARG A 38 9.27 0.17 13.62
N ASP A 39 9.82 0.76 14.66
CA ASP A 39 10.92 0.20 15.43
C ASP A 39 10.42 -0.16 16.83
N THR A 40 9.90 -1.38 16.98
CA THR A 40 9.28 -1.85 18.23
C THR A 40 10.30 -2.06 19.34
N ASN A 41 11.51 -2.51 18.98
CA ASN A 41 12.53 -2.90 19.96
C ASN A 41 13.60 -1.84 20.17
N GLY A 42 13.58 -0.75 19.44
CA GLY A 42 14.55 0.34 19.56
C GLY A 42 15.93 0.04 18.98
N ASN A 43 16.05 -1.03 18.18
CA ASN A 43 17.34 -1.44 17.60
C ASN A 43 17.32 -1.51 16.07
N LEU A 44 16.26 -1.07 15.43
CA LEU A 44 16.16 -1.07 13.97
C LEU A 44 16.88 0.15 13.40
N ALA A 45 17.93 -0.08 12.61
CA ALA A 45 18.62 0.99 11.90
C ALA A 45 17.86 1.35 10.63
N ALA A 46 17.39 0.35 9.87
CA ALA A 46 16.66 0.56 8.63
C ALA A 46 15.88 -0.67 8.24
N LEU A 47 14.84 -0.46 7.46
CA LEU A 47 14.12 -1.50 6.75
C LEU A 47 14.56 -1.47 5.29
N HIS A 48 14.85 -2.63 4.73
CA HIS A 48 15.19 -2.74 3.31
C HIS A 48 14.07 -3.45 2.58
N LEU A 49 13.57 -2.83 1.52
CA LEU A 49 12.52 -3.40 0.68
C LEU A 49 13.01 -3.53 -0.75
N GLU A 50 12.76 -4.69 -1.34
CA GLU A 50 13.05 -4.95 -2.73
C GLU A 50 11.79 -5.45 -3.42
N HIS A 51 11.70 -5.23 -4.72
CA HIS A 51 10.57 -5.70 -5.53
C HIS A 51 11.08 -6.39 -6.79
N TYR A 52 10.19 -7.17 -7.41
CA TYR A 52 10.45 -7.73 -8.74
C TYR A 52 9.97 -6.73 -9.78
N GLU A 53 10.90 -6.12 -10.50
CA GLU A 53 10.58 -5.13 -11.52
C GLU A 53 9.61 -5.70 -12.54
N GLY A 54 8.52 -4.98 -12.81
CA GLY A 54 7.45 -5.41 -13.70
C GLY A 54 6.43 -6.30 -13.01
N MET A 55 6.85 -7.36 -12.32
CA MET A 55 5.92 -8.30 -11.69
C MET A 55 5.19 -7.70 -10.51
N THR A 56 5.89 -6.99 -9.63
CA THR A 56 5.29 -6.35 -8.46
C THR A 56 4.24 -5.33 -8.90
N GLN A 57 4.57 -4.48 -9.86
CA GLN A 57 3.64 -3.49 -10.38
C GLN A 57 2.43 -4.14 -11.02
N LYS A 58 2.62 -5.22 -11.76
CA LYS A 58 1.53 -5.98 -12.38
C LYS A 58 0.58 -6.56 -11.33
N GLN A 59 1.12 -7.10 -10.25
CA GLN A 59 0.31 -7.65 -9.16
C GLN A 59 -0.47 -6.55 -8.44
N ILE A 60 0.15 -5.41 -8.20
CA ILE A 60 -0.55 -4.28 -7.58
C ILE A 60 -1.67 -3.77 -8.50
N SER A 61 -1.41 -3.69 -9.81
CA SER A 61 -2.44 -3.32 -10.80
C SER A 61 -3.63 -4.27 -10.75
N ALA A 62 -3.37 -5.57 -10.62
CA ALA A 62 -4.44 -6.56 -10.53
C ALA A 62 -5.30 -6.37 -9.28
N ILE A 63 -4.66 -6.04 -8.15
CA ILE A 63 -5.38 -5.75 -6.89
C ILE A 63 -6.26 -4.51 -7.05
N ALA A 64 -5.72 -3.44 -7.63
CA ALA A 64 -6.47 -2.20 -7.87
C ALA A 64 -7.64 -2.43 -8.81
N ASP A 65 -7.45 -3.22 -9.85
CA ASP A 65 -8.49 -3.60 -10.80
C ASP A 65 -9.66 -4.31 -10.11
N LYS A 66 -9.36 -5.25 -9.24
CA LYS A 66 -10.39 -5.98 -8.49
C LYS A 66 -11.16 -5.05 -7.57
N ALA A 67 -10.48 -4.14 -6.89
CA ALA A 67 -11.14 -3.14 -6.06
C ALA A 67 -12.06 -2.24 -6.89
N SER A 68 -11.59 -1.82 -8.06
CA SER A 68 -12.35 -0.98 -8.97
C SER A 68 -13.62 -1.65 -9.49
N ARG A 69 -13.64 -2.97 -9.58
CA ARG A 69 -14.83 -3.72 -9.97
C ARG A 69 -15.79 -3.98 -8.81
N LYS A 70 -15.26 -4.01 -7.59
CA LYS A 70 -16.04 -4.34 -6.40
C LYS A 70 -16.76 -3.12 -5.83
N TRP A 71 -16.19 -1.93 -5.98
CA TRP A 71 -16.75 -0.68 -5.46
C TRP A 71 -16.79 0.40 -6.54
N SER A 72 -17.74 1.32 -6.39
CA SER A 72 -17.83 2.50 -7.29
C SER A 72 -16.80 3.53 -6.86
N LEU A 73 -15.67 3.55 -7.53
CA LEU A 73 -14.55 4.43 -7.21
C LEU A 73 -14.30 5.41 -8.37
N ASN A 74 -13.86 6.62 -8.03
CA ASN A 74 -13.42 7.62 -9.00
C ASN A 74 -11.94 7.48 -9.30
N GLY A 75 -11.12 7.25 -8.27
CA GLY A 75 -9.68 7.12 -8.43
C GLY A 75 -9.06 6.22 -7.38
N ILE A 76 -7.93 5.63 -7.76
CA ILE A 76 -7.07 4.83 -6.86
C ILE A 76 -5.63 5.28 -7.09
N ARG A 77 -4.91 5.59 -6.02
CA ARG A 77 -3.48 5.89 -6.09
C ARG A 77 -2.77 5.01 -5.08
N ILE A 78 -1.79 4.25 -5.57
CA ILE A 78 -0.97 3.36 -4.73
C ILE A 78 0.48 3.72 -4.97
N ILE A 79 1.18 4.09 -3.90
CA ILE A 79 2.62 4.39 -3.95
C ILE A 79 3.30 3.49 -2.95
N HIS A 80 4.28 2.73 -3.40
CA HIS A 80 5.06 1.87 -2.53
C HIS A 80 6.54 2.21 -2.66
N ARG A 81 7.19 2.46 -1.54
CA ARG A 81 8.62 2.73 -1.53
C ARG A 81 9.40 1.42 -1.47
N VAL A 82 10.59 1.48 -2.02
CA VAL A 82 11.58 0.40 -1.96
C VAL A 82 12.92 1.00 -1.56
N GLY A 83 13.92 0.15 -1.33
CA GLY A 83 15.24 0.59 -0.92
C GLY A 83 15.37 0.64 0.60
N ARG A 84 16.27 1.46 1.08
CA ARG A 84 16.58 1.59 2.50
C ARG A 84 15.70 2.66 3.14
N LEU A 85 14.85 2.24 4.08
CA LEU A 85 13.90 3.12 4.76
C LEU A 85 14.23 3.20 6.25
N LEU A 86 14.18 4.41 6.81
CA LEU A 86 14.48 4.64 8.21
C LEU A 86 13.21 4.56 9.06
N PRO A 87 13.33 4.30 10.38
CA PRO A 87 12.16 4.37 11.26
C PRO A 87 11.41 5.67 11.08
N GLN A 88 10.08 5.60 11.06
CA GLN A 88 9.14 6.70 10.83
C GLN A 88 8.97 7.11 9.36
N ASP A 89 9.81 6.63 8.45
CA ASP A 89 9.59 6.88 7.02
C ASP A 89 8.28 6.22 6.57
N MET A 90 7.60 6.87 5.62
CA MET A 90 6.44 6.25 4.99
C MET A 90 6.91 5.15 4.05
N ILE A 91 6.26 3.99 4.11
CA ILE A 91 6.55 2.85 3.23
C ILE A 91 5.59 2.84 2.07
N VAL A 92 4.33 3.08 2.35
CA VAL A 92 3.24 2.88 1.40
C VAL A 92 2.13 3.89 1.64
N MET A 93 1.51 4.32 0.55
CA MET A 93 0.27 5.07 0.59
C MET A 93 -0.74 4.37 -0.31
N VAL A 94 -1.93 4.13 0.22
CA VAL A 94 -3.06 3.67 -0.58
C VAL A 94 -4.17 4.70 -0.41
N ALA A 95 -4.65 5.24 -1.51
CA ALA A 95 -5.72 6.21 -1.49
C ALA A 95 -6.78 5.84 -2.51
N ALA A 96 -8.03 6.08 -2.16
CA ALA A 96 -9.16 5.87 -3.06
C ALA A 96 -10.15 7.01 -2.90
N SER A 97 -10.79 7.37 -3.99
CA SER A 97 -11.83 8.39 -3.99
C SER A 97 -13.14 7.82 -4.51
N SER A 98 -14.24 8.31 -3.93
CA SER A 98 -15.59 7.86 -4.28
C SER A 98 -16.59 8.97 -4.01
N ALA A 99 -17.83 8.77 -4.45
CA ALA A 99 -18.91 9.72 -4.15
C ALA A 99 -19.23 9.73 -2.66
N HIS A 100 -19.24 8.54 -2.03
CA HIS A 100 -19.61 8.37 -0.63
C HIS A 100 -18.50 7.57 0.10
N ARG A 101 -18.37 7.79 1.40
CA ARG A 101 -17.25 7.27 2.18
C ARG A 101 -17.14 5.75 2.25
N ALA A 102 -18.24 5.03 2.20
CA ALA A 102 -18.22 3.57 2.38
C ALA A 102 -17.34 2.89 1.32
N ASP A 103 -17.50 3.26 0.06
CA ASP A 103 -16.75 2.62 -1.03
C ASP A 103 -15.26 2.88 -0.90
N SER A 104 -14.86 4.12 -0.65
CA SER A 104 -13.43 4.44 -0.56
C SER A 104 -12.78 3.83 0.68
N LEU A 105 -13.46 3.80 1.82
CA LEU A 105 -12.93 3.19 3.04
C LEU A 105 -12.73 1.69 2.88
N GLU A 106 -13.73 1.00 2.31
CA GLU A 106 -13.65 -0.43 2.10
C GLU A 106 -12.59 -0.79 1.06
N ALA A 107 -12.50 -0.01 -0.02
CA ALA A 107 -11.52 -0.24 -1.07
C ALA A 107 -10.09 -0.13 -0.54
N VAL A 108 -9.81 0.90 0.26
CA VAL A 108 -8.47 1.07 0.86
C VAL A 108 -8.13 -0.11 1.76
N HIS A 109 -9.07 -0.54 2.60
CA HIS A 109 -8.86 -1.68 3.48
C HIS A 109 -8.58 -2.97 2.69
N TYR A 110 -9.40 -3.24 1.67
CA TYR A 110 -9.22 -4.38 0.77
C TYR A 110 -7.84 -4.37 0.10
N ILE A 111 -7.46 -3.23 -0.49
CA ILE A 111 -6.20 -3.11 -1.19
C ILE A 111 -5.04 -3.40 -0.24
N MET A 112 -5.07 -2.86 0.98
CA MET A 112 -4.00 -3.09 1.95
C MET A 112 -3.89 -4.55 2.35
N ASP A 113 -5.00 -5.23 2.57
CA ASP A 113 -4.97 -6.65 2.94
C ASP A 113 -4.34 -7.51 1.84
N TYR A 114 -4.62 -7.20 0.58
CA TYR A 114 -4.01 -7.92 -0.55
C TYR A 114 -2.57 -7.52 -0.82
N LEU A 115 -2.23 -6.23 -0.64
CA LEU A 115 -0.85 -5.78 -0.80
C LEU A 115 0.11 -6.51 0.14
N LYS A 116 -0.34 -6.78 1.36
CA LYS A 116 0.51 -7.44 2.37
C LYS A 116 0.81 -8.90 2.03
N THR A 117 0.00 -9.54 1.19
CA THR A 117 0.15 -10.97 0.91
C THR A 117 0.49 -11.26 -0.54
N ASP A 118 -0.11 -10.54 -1.50
CA ASP A 118 -0.01 -10.88 -2.92
C ASP A 118 1.04 -10.08 -3.68
N ALA A 119 1.40 -8.88 -3.20
CA ALA A 119 2.43 -8.09 -3.87
C ALA A 119 3.82 -8.64 -3.50
N PRO A 120 4.66 -8.99 -4.49
CA PRO A 120 5.95 -9.60 -4.20
C PRO A 120 6.99 -8.56 -3.79
N PHE A 121 7.05 -8.27 -2.51
CA PHE A 121 8.10 -7.47 -1.89
C PHE A 121 8.94 -8.34 -0.97
N TRP A 122 10.23 -8.12 -0.98
CA TRP A 122 11.19 -8.75 -0.08
C TRP A 122 11.60 -7.74 0.96
N LYS A 123 11.65 -8.18 2.22
CA LYS A 123 11.84 -7.30 3.35
C LYS A 123 12.97 -7.81 4.22
N ALA A 124 13.92 -6.94 4.53
CA ALA A 124 15.00 -7.24 5.46
C ALA A 124 15.10 -6.14 6.52
N GLU A 125 15.45 -6.53 7.73
CA GLU A 125 15.70 -5.60 8.83
C GLU A 125 17.20 -5.44 9.04
N GLU A 126 17.66 -4.20 9.10
CA GLU A 126 19.05 -3.86 9.40
C GLU A 126 19.16 -3.43 10.86
N THR A 127 19.98 -4.16 11.62
CA THR A 127 20.27 -3.84 13.02
C THR A 127 21.79 -3.80 13.21
N SER A 128 22.26 -3.54 14.43
CA SER A 128 23.69 -3.61 14.76
C SER A 128 24.30 -4.99 14.48
N GLN A 129 23.48 -6.02 14.35
CA GLN A 129 23.92 -7.40 14.10
C GLN A 129 23.88 -7.77 12.61
N GLY A 130 23.52 -6.84 11.72
CA GLY A 130 23.48 -7.07 10.29
C GLY A 130 22.08 -7.12 9.73
N LEU A 131 21.94 -7.68 8.51
CA LEU A 131 20.67 -7.80 7.80
C LEU A 131 20.01 -9.13 8.09
N SER A 132 18.69 -9.09 8.32
CA SER A 132 17.88 -10.27 8.58
C SER A 132 16.62 -10.21 7.71
N TRP A 133 16.43 -11.20 6.83
CA TRP A 133 15.24 -11.27 5.98
C TRP A 133 14.03 -11.69 6.81
N VAL A 134 12.87 -11.10 6.49
CA VAL A 134 11.64 -11.26 7.25
C VAL A 134 10.59 -11.96 6.40
N ASP A 135 9.98 -13.01 6.96
CA ASP A 135 8.91 -13.76 6.31
C ASP A 135 7.56 -13.06 6.48
N ALA A 136 6.62 -13.35 5.57
CA ALA A 136 5.25 -12.85 5.67
C ALA A 136 4.59 -13.37 6.96
N ARG A 137 3.77 -12.52 7.59
CA ARG A 137 3.09 -12.86 8.84
C ARG A 137 1.77 -13.58 8.57
N ILE A 138 1.45 -14.53 9.42
CA ILE A 138 0.18 -15.29 9.36
C ILE A 138 -1.03 -14.35 9.46
N THR A 139 -0.94 -13.27 10.24
CA THR A 139 -2.02 -12.29 10.39
C THR A 139 -2.38 -11.61 9.06
N ASP A 140 -1.42 -11.43 8.17
CA ASP A 140 -1.67 -10.82 6.86
C ASP A 140 -2.50 -11.76 5.98
N GLU A 141 -2.21 -13.06 6.01
CA GLU A 141 -3.01 -14.06 5.29
C GLU A 141 -4.43 -14.15 5.84
N THR A 142 -4.60 -14.09 7.14
CA THR A 142 -5.92 -14.12 7.77
C THR A 142 -6.75 -12.91 7.39
N ALA A 143 -6.16 -11.73 7.34
CA ALA A 143 -6.85 -10.50 6.95
C ALA A 143 -7.32 -10.59 5.49
N LYS A 144 -6.49 -11.12 4.59
CA LYS A 144 -6.86 -11.33 3.19
C LYS A 144 -8.04 -12.30 3.04
N GLN A 145 -8.05 -13.38 3.82
CA GLN A 145 -9.05 -14.44 3.71
C GLN A 145 -10.48 -13.96 3.91
N LYS A 146 -10.70 -12.93 4.73
CA LYS A 146 -12.06 -12.41 4.96
C LYS A 146 -12.72 -11.89 3.68
N TRP A 147 -11.93 -11.40 2.72
CA TRP A 147 -12.43 -10.87 1.46
C TRP A 147 -12.79 -11.99 0.46
N GLN A 148 -12.21 -13.17 0.64
CA GLN A 148 -12.46 -14.32 -0.22
C GLN A 148 -13.79 -15.00 0.10
N LYS A 149 -14.33 -14.76 1.30
CA LYS A 149 -15.59 -15.37 1.77
C LYS A 149 -16.83 -14.55 1.41
N SER A 150 -16.68 -13.35 0.91
CA SER A 150 -17.79 -12.45 0.61
C SER A 150 -18.25 -12.51 -0.83
#